data_576bb2cc6679eb2eb039ac93a88421ee
#
_entry.id   576bb2cc6679eb2eb039ac93a88421ee
#
_cell.length_a   1.000
_cell.length_b   1.000
_cell.length_c   1.000
_cell.angle_alpha   90.00
_cell.angle_beta   90.00
_cell.angle_gamma   90.00
#
_symmetry.space_group_name_H-M   'P 1'
#
loop_
_entity.id
_entity.type
_entity.pdbx_description
1 polymer ?
#
loop_
_entity_poly.entity_id
_entity_poly.type
_entity_poly.pdbx_seq_one_letter_code
_entity_poly.pdbx_strand_id
1 'polypeptide(L)'
;MSGRHTPRFAALLASLILSAATGPAMSADLAAPAQASKSLQVLTDEQIDPARLLPAPPAAGSVRQKDDLADVQRIYRTRAPERLAQAQWDNDHQDLTLFNATLGPAFDLAKLPATAQLLALVYNDQGIAATRAKAFFKRNRPWGLDPSIRPCDYKPNANPLTSYPSGHATLGYSVGYVLAALMPDRAQAILARADDYAYNREICGDHFASDTEASHALGTAVAVQILNSPKIAPLAEAAKAELRAAGL
;
A
#
# COMPACT_ATOMS: atom_id res chain seq x y z
N MET A 1 -41.50 48.53 -75.20
CA MET A 1 -41.05 47.27 -75.75
C MET A 1 -40.53 46.39 -74.65
N SER A 2 -41.29 45.44 -74.35
CA SER A 2 -41.12 44.16 -73.69
C SER A 2 -40.01 44.00 -72.65
N GLY A 3 -40.34 44.13 -71.37
CA GLY A 3 -39.59 43.72 -70.26
C GLY A 3 -40.20 42.47 -69.66
N ARG A 4 -39.42 41.37 -69.57
CA ARG A 4 -39.86 40.11 -69.00
C ARG A 4 -39.42 40.06 -67.53
N HIS A 5 -40.42 39.93 -66.66
CA HIS A 5 -40.20 39.63 -65.24
C HIS A 5 -39.88 38.14 -65.04
N THR A 6 -38.82 37.83 -64.39
CA THR A 6 -38.55 36.49 -63.89
C THR A 6 -38.71 36.48 -62.36
N PRO A 7 -39.43 35.51 -61.78
CA PRO A 7 -39.54 35.43 -60.30
C PRO A 7 -38.32 34.78 -59.67
N ARG A 8 -37.84 35.38 -58.59
CA ARG A 8 -36.82 34.84 -57.70
C ARG A 8 -37.44 33.83 -56.73
N PHE A 9 -37.08 32.58 -56.91
CA PHE A 9 -37.34 31.57 -55.89
C PHE A 9 -36.32 31.75 -54.72
N ALA A 10 -36.81 32.05 -53.52
CA ALA A 10 -36.04 32.04 -52.30
C ALA A 10 -35.94 30.60 -51.76
N ALA A 11 -34.76 30.01 -51.79
CA ALA A 11 -34.53 28.73 -51.17
C ALA A 11 -34.22 28.97 -49.67
N LEU A 12 -35.13 28.51 -48.82
CA LEU A 12 -34.89 28.41 -47.37
C LEU A 12 -33.95 27.22 -47.09
N LEU A 13 -32.72 27.50 -46.73
CA LEU A 13 -31.80 26.53 -46.14
C LEU A 13 -32.14 26.39 -44.66
N ALA A 14 -32.77 25.29 -44.28
CA ALA A 14 -32.93 24.90 -42.87
C ALA A 14 -31.60 24.31 -42.38
N SER A 15 -30.88 25.09 -41.59
CA SER A 15 -29.68 24.61 -40.88
C SER A 15 -30.11 23.75 -39.70
N LEU A 16 -29.90 22.44 -39.82
CA LEU A 16 -30.00 21.50 -38.70
C LEU A 16 -28.78 21.71 -37.79
N ILE A 17 -28.97 22.36 -36.63
CA ILE A 17 -27.96 22.43 -35.60
C ILE A 17 -28.01 21.12 -34.83
N LEU A 18 -27.04 20.25 -35.10
CA LEU A 18 -26.79 19.03 -34.33
C LEU A 18 -26.12 19.44 -33.03
N SER A 19 -26.88 19.61 -31.97
CA SER A 19 -26.33 19.83 -30.61
C SER A 19 -25.69 18.53 -30.14
N ALA A 20 -24.37 18.45 -30.22
CA ALA A 20 -23.59 17.42 -29.53
C ALA A 20 -23.67 17.70 -28.02
N ALA A 21 -24.47 16.92 -27.33
CA ALA A 21 -24.46 16.89 -25.86
C ALA A 21 -23.14 16.27 -25.41
N THR A 22 -22.17 17.11 -25.03
CA THR A 22 -21.01 16.69 -24.27
C THR A 22 -21.47 16.39 -22.85
N GLY A 23 -21.83 15.13 -22.59
CA GLY A 23 -21.99 14.64 -21.23
C GLY A 23 -20.66 14.81 -20.46
N PRO A 24 -20.70 15.13 -19.17
CA PRO A 24 -19.49 15.18 -18.38
C PRO A 24 -18.83 13.80 -18.40
N ALA A 25 -17.57 13.75 -18.83
CA ALA A 25 -16.73 12.59 -18.64
C ALA A 25 -16.67 12.33 -17.11
N MET A 26 -17.38 11.31 -16.66
CA MET A 26 -17.18 10.78 -15.31
C MET A 26 -15.74 10.29 -15.26
N SER A 27 -14.85 11.13 -14.72
CA SER A 27 -13.60 10.66 -14.15
C SER A 27 -14.00 9.62 -13.12
N ALA A 28 -13.74 8.34 -13.43
CA ALA A 28 -13.80 7.30 -12.42
C ALA A 28 -12.69 7.66 -11.40
N ASP A 29 -13.09 8.35 -10.35
CA ASP A 29 -12.31 8.41 -9.12
C ASP A 29 -12.06 6.94 -8.77
N LEU A 30 -10.83 6.48 -8.92
CA LEU A 30 -10.36 5.22 -8.37
C LEU A 30 -10.44 5.41 -6.86
N ALA A 31 -11.63 5.16 -6.32
CA ALA A 31 -11.89 5.22 -4.90
C ALA A 31 -10.79 4.42 -4.20
N ALA A 32 -10.12 5.06 -3.25
CA ALA A 32 -9.29 4.36 -2.28
C ALA A 32 -10.02 3.08 -1.85
N PRO A 33 -9.31 1.95 -1.70
CA PRO A 33 -9.95 0.68 -1.39
C PRO A 33 -10.91 0.89 -0.23
N ALA A 34 -12.14 0.44 -0.40
CA ALA A 34 -13.22 0.59 0.58
C ALA A 34 -12.68 0.35 1.98
N GLN A 35 -13.00 1.23 2.92
CA GLN A 35 -12.48 1.20 4.31
C GLN A 35 -12.34 -0.23 4.78
N ALA A 36 -11.10 -0.64 5.14
CA ALA A 36 -10.79 -2.00 5.53
C ALA A 36 -11.87 -2.53 6.47
N SER A 37 -12.46 -3.67 6.15
CA SER A 37 -13.46 -4.32 6.98
C SER A 37 -12.91 -4.44 8.40
N LYS A 38 -13.71 -4.17 9.42
CA LYS A 38 -13.32 -4.36 10.83
C LYS A 38 -13.17 -5.84 11.21
N SER A 39 -13.44 -6.76 10.30
CA SER A 39 -13.37 -8.22 10.48
C SER A 39 -12.37 -8.86 9.52
N LEU A 40 -11.74 -9.94 9.99
CA LEU A 40 -10.89 -10.79 9.16
C LEU A 40 -11.70 -11.43 8.04
N GLN A 41 -11.11 -11.51 6.86
CA GLN A 41 -11.75 -12.07 5.67
C GLN A 41 -11.28 -13.51 5.38
N VAL A 42 -10.04 -13.81 5.67
CA VAL A 42 -9.38 -15.08 5.38
C VAL A 42 -8.87 -15.74 6.65
N LEU A 43 -8.12 -15.00 7.45
CA LEU A 43 -7.46 -15.50 8.65
C LEU A 43 -8.40 -15.56 9.86
N THR A 44 -7.98 -16.26 10.90
CA THR A 44 -8.66 -16.33 12.18
C THR A 44 -7.93 -15.53 13.25
N ASP A 45 -8.62 -15.24 14.35
CA ASP A 45 -8.04 -14.53 15.49
C ASP A 45 -6.82 -15.26 16.07
N GLU A 46 -6.86 -16.59 16.08
CA GLU A 46 -5.75 -17.42 16.55
C GLU A 46 -4.53 -17.36 15.62
N GLN A 47 -4.77 -17.28 14.31
CA GLN A 47 -3.71 -17.21 13.30
C GLN A 47 -2.95 -15.89 13.31
N ILE A 48 -3.54 -14.82 13.83
CA ILE A 48 -2.92 -13.50 13.94
C ILE A 48 -2.67 -13.07 15.39
N ASP A 49 -2.68 -14.00 16.34
CA ASP A 49 -2.37 -13.70 17.74
C ASP A 49 -0.93 -13.17 17.88
N PRO A 50 -0.74 -11.91 18.31
CA PRO A 50 0.58 -11.31 18.39
C PRO A 50 1.54 -12.03 19.35
N ALA A 51 0.99 -12.61 20.42
CA ALA A 51 1.79 -13.33 21.41
C ALA A 51 2.39 -14.64 20.85
N ARG A 52 1.80 -15.17 19.79
CA ARG A 52 2.26 -16.41 19.12
C ARG A 52 3.16 -16.14 17.92
N LEU A 53 2.90 -15.02 17.21
CA LEU A 53 3.57 -14.71 15.96
C LEU A 53 4.84 -13.88 16.12
N LEU A 54 4.91 -13.04 17.13
CA LEU A 54 5.99 -12.08 17.26
C LEU A 54 6.72 -12.21 18.60
N PRO A 55 8.06 -12.07 18.61
CA PRO A 55 8.78 -11.86 19.84
C PRO A 55 8.37 -10.53 20.47
N ALA A 56 8.60 -10.38 21.77
CA ALA A 56 8.42 -9.09 22.41
C ALA A 56 9.41 -8.05 21.83
N PRO A 57 9.00 -6.78 21.68
CA PRO A 57 9.93 -5.72 21.29
C PRO A 57 11.06 -5.57 22.32
N PRO A 58 12.21 -4.98 21.94
CA PRO A 58 13.27 -4.68 22.88
C PRO A 58 12.74 -3.97 24.11
N ALA A 59 13.11 -4.49 25.30
CA ALA A 59 12.65 -3.94 26.57
C ALA A 59 13.12 -2.49 26.74
N ALA A 60 12.31 -1.65 27.37
CA ALA A 60 12.65 -0.26 27.65
C ALA A 60 13.97 -0.17 28.44
N GLY A 61 14.91 0.66 27.97
CA GLY A 61 16.23 0.85 28.58
C GLY A 61 17.25 -0.25 28.29
N SER A 62 16.87 -1.32 27.55
CA SER A 62 17.82 -2.36 27.11
C SER A 62 18.87 -1.81 26.14
N VAL A 63 19.97 -2.54 25.94
CA VAL A 63 21.00 -2.21 24.94
C VAL A 63 20.37 -2.12 23.56
N ARG A 64 19.61 -3.12 23.13
CA ARG A 64 18.94 -3.13 21.82
C ARG A 64 18.01 -1.93 21.61
N GLN A 65 17.24 -1.52 22.65
CA GLN A 65 16.39 -0.32 22.52
C GLN A 65 17.21 0.97 22.37
N LYS A 66 18.36 1.06 23.04
CA LYS A 66 19.28 2.20 22.91
C LYS A 66 19.93 2.24 21.54
N ASP A 67 20.34 1.08 21.03
CA ASP A 67 20.92 0.94 19.68
C ASP A 67 19.88 1.30 18.60
N ASP A 68 18.66 0.78 18.70
CA ASP A 68 17.54 1.14 17.83
C ASP A 68 17.32 2.67 17.77
N LEU A 69 17.33 3.34 18.94
CA LEU A 69 17.15 4.79 19.00
C LEU A 69 18.34 5.54 18.40
N ALA A 70 19.56 5.11 18.71
CA ALA A 70 20.78 5.72 18.18
C ALA A 70 20.84 5.62 16.65
N ASP A 71 20.43 4.48 16.09
CA ASP A 71 20.37 4.29 14.63
C ASP A 71 19.35 5.20 13.98
N VAL A 72 18.11 5.29 14.49
CA VAL A 72 17.12 6.22 13.96
C VAL A 72 17.59 7.66 14.08
N GLN A 73 18.20 8.07 15.20
CA GLN A 73 18.78 9.41 15.36
C GLN A 73 19.89 9.69 14.34
N ARG A 74 20.76 8.72 14.08
CA ARG A 74 21.82 8.82 13.08
C ARG A 74 21.21 8.97 11.67
N ILE A 75 20.30 8.08 11.30
CA ILE A 75 19.59 8.11 10.00
C ILE A 75 18.88 9.46 9.82
N TYR A 76 18.13 9.89 10.82
CA TYR A 76 17.37 11.14 10.80
C TYR A 76 18.25 12.36 10.53
N ARG A 77 19.45 12.42 11.14
CA ARG A 77 20.39 13.53 10.97
C ARG A 77 21.15 13.49 9.64
N THR A 78 21.35 12.30 9.05
CA THR A 78 22.23 12.12 7.89
C THR A 78 21.51 11.77 6.60
N ARG A 79 20.18 11.61 6.64
CA ARG A 79 19.37 11.29 5.45
C ARG A 79 19.49 12.38 4.39
N ALA A 80 19.77 11.96 3.15
CA ALA A 80 19.79 12.87 2.02
C ALA A 80 18.38 13.38 1.67
N PRO A 81 18.22 14.60 1.16
CA PRO A 81 16.93 15.17 0.79
C PRO A 81 16.13 14.29 -0.18
N GLU A 82 16.81 13.70 -1.17
CA GLU A 82 16.19 12.84 -2.18
C GLU A 82 15.65 11.55 -1.54
N ARG A 83 16.41 10.99 -0.59
CA ARG A 83 15.99 9.81 0.16
C ARG A 83 14.79 10.10 1.07
N LEU A 84 14.79 11.28 1.69
CA LEU A 84 13.64 11.74 2.49
C LEU A 84 12.39 11.94 1.62
N ALA A 85 12.53 12.51 0.42
CA ALA A 85 11.42 12.71 -0.51
C ALA A 85 10.79 11.35 -0.92
N GLN A 86 11.61 10.33 -1.19
CA GLN A 86 11.14 8.99 -1.47
C GLN A 86 10.41 8.38 -0.25
N ALA A 87 10.98 8.53 0.95
CA ALA A 87 10.36 8.04 2.17
C ALA A 87 9.03 8.75 2.48
N GLN A 88 8.94 10.06 2.17
CA GLN A 88 7.69 10.82 2.29
C GLN A 88 6.64 10.31 1.30
N TRP A 89 7.02 10.07 0.04
CA TRP A 89 6.11 9.48 -0.93
C TRP A 89 5.55 8.14 -0.43
N ASP A 90 6.42 7.25 0.06
CA ASP A 90 6.01 5.96 0.63
C ASP A 90 5.14 6.11 1.88
N ASN A 91 5.38 7.15 2.68
CA ASN A 91 4.53 7.46 3.83
C ASN A 91 3.10 7.79 3.41
N ASP A 92 2.95 8.55 2.35
CA ASP A 92 1.67 9.04 1.86
C ASP A 92 0.91 7.98 1.05
N HIS A 93 1.58 6.88 0.64
CA HIS A 93 1.04 5.79 -0.17
C HIS A 93 1.07 4.45 0.60
N GLN A 94 0.29 4.37 1.68
CA GLN A 94 0.08 3.11 2.39
C GLN A 94 -1.00 2.27 1.68
N ASP A 95 -0.75 1.92 0.43
CA ASP A 95 -1.67 1.17 -0.43
C ASP A 95 -0.93 0.24 -1.41
N LEU A 96 -1.67 -0.35 -2.35
CA LEU A 96 -1.11 -1.32 -3.29
C LEU A 96 -0.26 -0.68 -4.41
N THR A 97 -0.28 0.65 -4.56
CA THR A 97 0.49 1.37 -5.59
C THR A 97 2.00 1.34 -5.34
N LEU A 98 2.41 0.97 -4.12
CA LEU A 98 3.82 0.86 -3.73
C LEU A 98 4.65 -0.04 -4.67
N PHE A 99 4.02 -1.00 -5.40
CA PHE A 99 4.69 -1.90 -6.34
C PHE A 99 4.61 -1.45 -7.81
N ASN A 100 3.86 -0.38 -8.14
CA ASN A 100 3.64 0.04 -9.53
C ASN A 100 4.95 0.35 -10.27
N ALA A 101 5.88 1.06 -9.64
CA ALA A 101 7.17 1.38 -10.27
C ALA A 101 8.03 0.13 -10.52
N THR A 102 7.97 -0.86 -9.62
CA THR A 102 8.73 -2.12 -9.72
C THR A 102 8.17 -3.04 -10.80
N LEU A 103 6.85 -3.12 -10.92
CA LEU A 103 6.17 -4.05 -11.82
C LEU A 103 5.86 -3.43 -13.20
N GLY A 104 5.85 -2.11 -13.27
CA GLY A 104 5.61 -1.36 -14.51
C GLY A 104 4.13 -1.25 -14.90
N PRO A 105 3.85 -0.66 -16.07
CA PRO A 105 2.49 -0.28 -16.47
C PRO A 105 1.55 -1.47 -16.76
N ALA A 106 2.09 -2.68 -16.91
CA ALA A 106 1.28 -3.90 -17.02
C ALA A 106 0.59 -4.28 -15.70
N PHE A 107 1.14 -3.83 -14.56
CA PHE A 107 0.53 -4.02 -13.24
C PHE A 107 -0.54 -2.96 -13.00
N ASP A 108 -1.66 -3.12 -13.66
CA ASP A 108 -2.84 -2.25 -13.55
C ASP A 108 -3.98 -3.05 -12.88
N LEU A 109 -4.18 -2.85 -11.59
CA LEU A 109 -5.17 -3.58 -10.82
C LEU A 109 -6.62 -3.39 -11.32
N ALA A 110 -6.91 -2.34 -12.07
CA ALA A 110 -8.21 -2.17 -12.73
C ALA A 110 -8.44 -3.19 -13.86
N LYS A 111 -7.35 -3.73 -14.41
CA LYS A 111 -7.37 -4.75 -15.47
C LYS A 111 -7.04 -6.17 -14.96
N LEU A 112 -6.74 -6.30 -13.69
CA LEU A 112 -6.33 -7.54 -13.03
C LEU A 112 -7.28 -7.86 -11.85
N PRO A 113 -8.57 -8.14 -12.11
CA PRO A 113 -9.60 -8.23 -11.07
C PRO A 113 -9.35 -9.34 -10.04
N ALA A 114 -8.85 -10.52 -10.44
CA ALA A 114 -8.54 -11.58 -9.48
C ALA A 114 -7.33 -11.22 -8.61
N THR A 115 -6.31 -10.60 -9.20
CA THR A 115 -5.15 -10.07 -8.49
C THR A 115 -5.57 -8.97 -7.51
N ALA A 116 -6.39 -8.01 -7.95
CA ALA A 116 -6.90 -6.93 -7.11
C ALA A 116 -7.71 -7.48 -5.92
N GLN A 117 -8.57 -8.47 -6.16
CA GLN A 117 -9.36 -9.12 -5.10
C GLN A 117 -8.47 -9.83 -4.09
N LEU A 118 -7.48 -10.60 -4.54
CA LEU A 118 -6.55 -11.29 -3.65
C LEU A 118 -5.77 -10.30 -2.79
N LEU A 119 -5.21 -9.27 -3.40
CA LEU A 119 -4.43 -8.26 -2.68
C LEU A 119 -5.28 -7.43 -1.72
N ALA A 120 -6.56 -7.20 -2.02
CA ALA A 120 -7.49 -6.54 -1.08
C ALA A 120 -7.74 -7.38 0.19
N LEU A 121 -7.83 -8.70 0.07
CA LEU A 121 -7.94 -9.62 1.20
C LEU A 121 -6.66 -9.58 2.07
N VAL A 122 -5.49 -9.60 1.43
CA VAL A 122 -4.20 -9.48 2.12
C VAL A 122 -4.09 -8.14 2.84
N TYR A 123 -4.45 -7.04 2.17
CA TYR A 123 -4.44 -5.68 2.72
C TYR A 123 -5.33 -5.58 3.98
N ASN A 124 -6.52 -6.15 3.92
CA ASN A 124 -7.45 -6.15 5.06
C ASN A 124 -6.87 -6.90 6.27
N ASP A 125 -6.49 -8.15 6.08
CA ASP A 125 -6.13 -9.04 7.18
C ASP A 125 -4.77 -8.66 7.81
N GLN A 126 -3.78 -8.22 7.00
CA GLN A 126 -2.52 -7.71 7.53
C GLN A 126 -2.71 -6.43 8.35
N GLY A 127 -3.61 -5.53 7.92
CA GLY A 127 -3.91 -4.30 8.64
C GLY A 127 -4.50 -4.56 10.03
N ILE A 128 -5.39 -5.56 10.13
CA ILE A 128 -5.96 -6.01 11.40
C ILE A 128 -4.87 -6.65 12.27
N ALA A 129 -4.03 -7.52 11.70
CA ALA A 129 -2.94 -8.17 12.42
C ALA A 129 -1.95 -7.15 12.99
N ALA A 130 -1.49 -6.18 12.18
CA ALA A 130 -0.60 -5.12 12.64
C ALA A 130 -1.25 -4.24 13.72
N THR A 131 -2.53 -3.90 13.59
CA THR A 131 -3.26 -3.10 14.58
C THR A 131 -3.38 -3.81 15.91
N ARG A 132 -3.71 -5.11 15.91
CA ARG A 132 -3.77 -5.93 17.13
C ARG A 132 -2.41 -6.06 17.81
N ALA A 133 -1.35 -6.27 17.03
CA ALA A 133 0.00 -6.34 17.57
C ALA A 133 0.42 -5.00 18.21
N LYS A 134 0.10 -3.86 17.59
CA LYS A 134 0.34 -2.53 18.19
C LYS A 134 -0.39 -2.35 19.52
N ALA A 135 -1.64 -2.76 19.59
CA ALA A 135 -2.46 -2.68 20.80
C ALA A 135 -1.95 -3.61 21.92
N PHE A 136 -1.37 -4.76 21.56
CA PHE A 136 -0.79 -5.71 22.50
C PHE A 136 0.55 -5.24 23.07
N PHE A 137 1.51 -4.86 22.20
CA PHE A 137 2.87 -4.56 22.62
C PHE A 137 3.06 -3.12 23.15
N LYS A 138 2.30 -2.16 22.67
CA LYS A 138 2.31 -0.74 23.15
C LYS A 138 3.71 -0.13 23.23
N ARG A 139 4.54 -0.33 22.20
CA ARG A 139 5.89 0.21 22.13
C ARG A 139 5.88 1.69 21.78
N ASN A 140 6.70 2.51 22.45
CA ASN A 140 6.94 3.89 22.07
C ASN A 140 7.58 3.98 20.68
N ARG A 141 7.13 4.97 19.90
CA ARG A 141 7.78 5.39 18.65
C ARG A 141 9.06 6.17 18.92
N PRO A 142 9.98 6.31 17.93
CA PRO A 142 11.22 7.09 18.10
C PRO A 142 10.97 8.51 18.62
N TRP A 143 10.02 9.23 18.05
CA TRP A 143 9.64 10.58 18.46
C TRP A 143 8.98 10.65 19.86
N GLY A 144 8.47 9.55 20.37
CA GLY A 144 7.99 9.42 21.75
C GLY A 144 9.12 9.30 22.77
N LEU A 145 10.32 8.86 22.34
CA LEU A 145 11.53 8.79 23.18
C LEU A 145 12.45 9.99 22.97
N ASP A 146 12.50 10.52 21.76
CA ASP A 146 13.27 11.71 21.40
C ASP A 146 12.37 12.71 20.64
N PRO A 147 11.85 13.75 21.33
CA PRO A 147 10.98 14.75 20.73
C PRO A 147 11.64 15.63 19.64
N SER A 148 12.96 15.55 19.46
CA SER A 148 13.64 16.23 18.34
C SER A 148 13.41 15.55 17.00
N ILE A 149 13.00 14.28 16.99
CA ILE A 149 12.62 13.54 15.78
C ILE A 149 11.20 13.97 15.40
N ARG A 150 11.08 14.49 14.18
CA ARG A 150 9.79 14.81 13.55
C ARG A 150 9.54 13.82 12.43
N PRO A 151 8.62 12.85 12.61
CA PRO A 151 8.33 11.86 11.59
C PRO A 151 7.63 12.47 10.36
N CYS A 152 7.58 11.72 9.25
CA CYS A 152 6.95 12.16 8.00
C CYS A 152 5.47 12.52 8.20
N ASP A 153 4.74 11.78 9.02
CA ASP A 153 3.32 11.98 9.32
C ASP A 153 3.07 12.64 10.70
N TYR A 154 3.99 13.49 11.14
CA TYR A 154 3.90 14.11 12.46
C TYR A 154 2.54 14.75 12.74
N LYS A 155 1.92 14.31 13.83
CA LYS A 155 0.67 14.88 14.36
C LYS A 155 0.85 15.23 15.84
N PRO A 156 0.58 16.47 16.29
CA PRO A 156 0.87 16.92 17.64
C PRO A 156 0.22 16.06 18.68
N ASN A 157 -0.71 15.37 18.68
CA ASN A 157 -1.34 14.59 19.74
C ASN A 157 -1.44 13.08 19.39
N ALA A 158 -0.59 12.61 18.46
CA ALA A 158 -0.58 11.21 18.10
C ALA A 158 -0.16 10.33 19.29
N ASN A 159 -0.79 9.16 19.39
CA ASN A 159 -0.42 8.18 20.40
C ASN A 159 0.98 7.58 20.06
N PRO A 160 2.00 7.79 20.92
CA PRO A 160 3.31 7.25 20.64
C PRO A 160 3.40 5.71 20.81
N LEU A 161 2.45 5.08 21.50
CA LEU A 161 2.50 3.66 21.86
C LEU A 161 2.04 2.75 20.71
N THR A 162 2.41 3.07 19.47
CA THR A 162 1.97 2.38 18.25
C THR A 162 3.12 2.00 17.33
N SER A 163 4.35 1.82 17.89
CA SER A 163 5.52 1.56 17.06
C SER A 163 5.60 0.12 16.54
N TYR A 164 5.36 -0.87 17.37
CA TYR A 164 5.68 -2.26 17.07
C TYR A 164 4.44 -3.11 16.76
N PRO A 165 4.41 -3.79 15.61
CA PRO A 165 5.25 -3.64 14.42
C PRO A 165 4.86 -2.42 13.57
N SER A 166 5.61 -2.10 12.51
CA SER A 166 5.25 -1.09 11.52
C SER A 166 4.10 -1.55 10.63
N GLY A 167 3.02 -0.77 10.54
CA GLY A 167 1.89 -1.10 9.67
C GLY A 167 2.24 -1.00 8.17
N HIS A 168 3.00 0.03 7.76
CA HIS A 168 3.51 0.15 6.40
C HIS A 168 4.41 -1.03 6.03
N ALA A 169 5.41 -1.34 6.84
CA ALA A 169 6.30 -2.45 6.57
C ALA A 169 5.56 -3.80 6.53
N THR A 170 4.58 -4.03 7.43
CA THR A 170 3.76 -5.24 7.39
C THR A 170 2.98 -5.34 6.06
N LEU A 171 2.42 -4.22 5.55
CA LEU A 171 1.78 -4.17 4.24
C LEU A 171 2.77 -4.52 3.12
N GLY A 172 3.93 -3.84 3.10
CA GLY A 172 4.96 -4.07 2.08
C GLY A 172 5.37 -5.54 2.00
N TYR A 173 5.66 -6.16 3.14
CA TYR A 173 6.06 -7.56 3.19
C TYR A 173 4.92 -8.53 2.86
N SER A 174 3.72 -8.34 3.40
CA SER A 174 2.62 -9.28 3.15
C SER A 174 2.20 -9.28 1.68
N VAL A 175 2.03 -8.12 1.07
CA VAL A 175 1.71 -7.99 -0.36
C VAL A 175 2.89 -8.43 -1.21
N GLY A 176 4.11 -8.03 -0.84
CA GLY A 176 5.35 -8.41 -1.55
C GLY A 176 5.53 -9.92 -1.62
N TYR A 177 5.35 -10.64 -0.52
CA TYR A 177 5.45 -12.11 -0.52
C TYR A 177 4.35 -12.79 -1.34
N VAL A 178 3.13 -12.28 -1.31
CA VAL A 178 2.06 -12.80 -2.17
C VAL A 178 2.41 -12.58 -3.65
N LEU A 179 2.81 -11.37 -4.04
CA LEU A 179 3.22 -11.07 -5.40
C LEU A 179 4.43 -11.89 -5.84
N ALA A 180 5.44 -12.06 -4.98
CA ALA A 180 6.61 -12.89 -5.26
C ALA A 180 6.25 -14.38 -5.49
N ALA A 181 5.28 -14.92 -4.74
CA ALA A 181 4.78 -16.27 -4.94
C ALA A 181 4.01 -16.43 -6.26
N LEU A 182 3.28 -15.39 -6.69
CA LEU A 182 2.56 -15.39 -7.97
C LEU A 182 3.49 -15.15 -9.17
N MET A 183 4.58 -14.40 -8.99
CA MET A 183 5.55 -14.01 -10.02
C MET A 183 6.98 -14.35 -9.59
N PRO A 184 7.38 -15.64 -9.54
CA PRO A 184 8.68 -16.05 -9.01
C PRO A 184 9.86 -15.45 -9.78
N ASP A 185 9.73 -15.19 -11.07
CA ASP A 185 10.78 -14.58 -11.89
C ASP A 185 11.02 -13.10 -11.54
N ARG A 186 10.09 -12.45 -10.86
CA ARG A 186 10.18 -11.07 -10.37
C ARG A 186 10.35 -10.97 -8.85
N ALA A 187 10.42 -12.10 -8.16
CA ALA A 187 10.42 -12.17 -6.69
C ALA A 187 11.52 -11.30 -6.07
N GLN A 188 12.74 -11.33 -6.61
CA GLN A 188 13.86 -10.56 -6.09
C GLN A 188 13.56 -9.04 -6.12
N ALA A 189 13.06 -8.53 -7.25
CA ALA A 189 12.75 -7.09 -7.38
C ALA A 189 11.59 -6.68 -6.45
N ILE A 190 10.56 -7.53 -6.34
CA ILE A 190 9.40 -7.29 -5.49
C ILE A 190 9.82 -7.24 -4.01
N LEU A 191 10.61 -8.21 -3.55
CA LEU A 191 11.04 -8.27 -2.16
C LEU A 191 12.03 -7.16 -1.82
N ALA A 192 12.94 -6.81 -2.74
CA ALA A 192 13.82 -5.65 -2.57
C ALA A 192 13.01 -4.34 -2.43
N ARG A 193 11.91 -4.20 -3.16
CA ARG A 193 11.01 -3.04 -3.00
C ARG A 193 10.30 -3.06 -1.64
N ALA A 194 9.87 -4.22 -1.16
CA ALA A 194 9.27 -4.34 0.18
C ALA A 194 10.25 -3.95 1.29
N ASP A 195 11.52 -4.38 1.17
CA ASP A 195 12.60 -4.01 2.09
C ASP A 195 12.86 -2.50 2.08
N ASP A 196 12.94 -1.89 0.89
CA ASP A 196 13.15 -0.45 0.74
C ASP A 196 11.98 0.36 1.32
N TYR A 197 10.73 -0.10 1.10
CA TYR A 197 9.53 0.48 1.68
C TYR A 197 9.53 0.41 3.20
N ALA A 198 9.97 -0.71 3.77
CA ALA A 198 10.13 -0.88 5.21
C ALA A 198 11.22 0.05 5.77
N TYR A 199 12.39 0.13 5.12
CA TYR A 199 13.49 1.00 5.53
C TYR A 199 13.10 2.49 5.48
N ASN A 200 12.21 2.89 4.56
CA ASN A 200 11.69 4.25 4.52
C ASN A 200 10.94 4.65 5.80
N ARG A 201 10.49 3.72 6.62
CA ARG A 201 9.89 4.03 7.93
C ARG A 201 10.94 4.49 8.95
N GLU A 202 12.18 3.99 8.83
CA GLU A 202 13.32 4.45 9.65
C GLU A 202 13.81 5.81 9.14
N ILE A 203 13.93 6.00 7.82
CA ILE A 203 14.24 7.29 7.19
C ILE A 203 13.25 8.38 7.64
N CYS A 204 11.97 8.05 7.71
CA CYS A 204 10.92 8.95 8.21
C CYS A 204 11.03 9.25 9.72
N GLY A 205 11.78 8.46 10.49
CA GLY A 205 11.82 8.59 11.95
C GLY A 205 10.56 8.08 12.65
N ASP A 206 9.78 7.24 11.98
CA ASP A 206 8.52 6.71 12.47
C ASP A 206 8.65 5.41 13.25
N HIS A 207 9.65 4.60 12.89
CA HIS A 207 9.85 3.25 13.40
C HIS A 207 11.33 2.96 13.63
N PHE A 208 11.58 1.99 14.49
CA PHE A 208 12.89 1.40 14.71
C PHE A 208 13.15 0.23 13.77
N ALA A 209 14.42 -0.15 13.56
CA ALA A 209 14.78 -1.33 12.78
C ALA A 209 14.11 -2.60 13.32
N SER A 210 14.04 -2.78 14.65
CA SER A 210 13.35 -3.93 15.24
C SER A 210 11.83 -3.92 15.04
N ASP A 211 11.18 -2.77 14.75
CA ASP A 211 9.77 -2.73 14.35
C ASP A 211 9.58 -3.25 12.91
N THR A 212 10.51 -2.90 12.00
CA THR A 212 10.48 -3.34 10.60
C THR A 212 10.88 -4.81 10.47
N GLU A 213 11.82 -5.31 11.29
CA GLU A 213 12.13 -6.74 11.44
C GLU A 213 10.88 -7.55 11.86
N ALA A 214 10.17 -7.08 12.87
CA ALA A 214 8.92 -7.72 13.31
C ALA A 214 7.82 -7.67 12.25
N SER A 215 7.79 -6.59 11.47
CA SER A 215 6.87 -6.46 10.34
C SER A 215 7.16 -7.45 9.22
N HIS A 216 8.45 -7.74 8.96
CA HIS A 216 8.86 -8.78 8.03
C HIS A 216 8.32 -10.14 8.47
N ALA A 217 8.52 -10.50 9.75
CA ALA A 217 8.00 -11.75 10.30
C ALA A 217 6.46 -11.83 10.22
N LEU A 218 5.76 -10.77 10.64
CA LEU A 218 4.29 -10.73 10.61
C LEU A 218 3.75 -10.76 9.18
N GLY A 219 4.30 -9.93 8.28
CA GLY A 219 3.88 -9.87 6.88
C GLY A 219 4.08 -11.19 6.16
N THR A 220 5.21 -11.88 6.39
CA THR A 220 5.48 -13.22 5.87
C THR A 220 4.47 -14.23 6.41
N ALA A 221 4.22 -14.24 7.71
CA ALA A 221 3.26 -15.16 8.33
C ALA A 221 1.85 -14.97 7.77
N VAL A 222 1.41 -13.74 7.61
CA VAL A 222 0.11 -13.40 6.98
C VAL A 222 0.05 -13.91 5.55
N ALA A 223 1.07 -13.60 4.73
CA ALA A 223 1.11 -14.02 3.33
C ALA A 223 1.05 -15.55 3.17
N VAL A 224 1.88 -16.26 3.94
CA VAL A 224 1.95 -17.74 3.92
C VAL A 224 0.61 -18.35 4.34
N GLN A 225 0.00 -17.86 5.41
CA GLN A 225 -1.28 -18.40 5.90
C GLN A 225 -2.42 -18.12 4.90
N ILE A 226 -2.45 -16.94 4.28
CA ILE A 226 -3.46 -16.62 3.26
C ILE A 226 -3.28 -17.52 2.04
N LEU A 227 -2.07 -17.65 1.49
CA LEU A 227 -1.80 -18.50 0.32
C LEU A 227 -2.08 -19.98 0.58
N ASN A 228 -1.88 -20.46 1.80
CA ASN A 228 -2.18 -21.85 2.20
C ASN A 228 -3.66 -22.08 2.53
N SER A 229 -4.50 -21.05 2.52
CA SER A 229 -5.93 -21.22 2.78
C SER A 229 -6.62 -21.88 1.58
N PRO A 230 -7.30 -23.03 1.77
CA PRO A 230 -8.04 -23.67 0.69
C PRO A 230 -9.11 -22.78 0.04
N LYS A 231 -9.63 -21.81 0.78
CA LYS A 231 -10.59 -20.81 0.26
C LYS A 231 -9.97 -19.86 -0.76
N ILE A 232 -8.66 -19.63 -0.67
CA ILE A 232 -7.92 -18.68 -1.50
C ILE A 232 -7.28 -19.35 -2.72
N ALA A 233 -7.03 -20.66 -2.67
CA ALA A 233 -6.35 -21.37 -3.76
C ALA A 233 -6.93 -21.10 -5.16
N PRO A 234 -8.26 -21.14 -5.41
CA PRO A 234 -8.81 -20.81 -6.73
C PRO A 234 -8.55 -19.36 -7.15
N LEU A 235 -8.63 -18.42 -6.21
CA LEU A 235 -8.38 -17.01 -6.47
C LEU A 235 -6.90 -16.73 -6.75
N ALA A 236 -5.99 -17.39 -6.03
CA ALA A 236 -4.56 -17.29 -6.25
C ALA A 236 -4.15 -17.83 -7.63
N GLU A 237 -4.71 -18.96 -8.07
CA GLU A 237 -4.48 -19.48 -9.42
C GLU A 237 -5.04 -18.55 -10.52
N ALA A 238 -6.23 -17.96 -10.30
CA ALA A 238 -6.79 -16.98 -11.23
C ALA A 238 -5.89 -15.73 -11.32
N ALA A 239 -5.44 -15.19 -10.19
CA ALA A 239 -4.51 -14.05 -10.15
C ALA A 239 -3.19 -14.36 -10.87
N LYS A 240 -2.63 -15.56 -10.67
CA LYS A 240 -1.42 -16.02 -11.36
C LYS A 240 -1.62 -16.09 -12.88
N ALA A 241 -2.78 -16.56 -13.31
CA ALA A 241 -3.11 -16.63 -14.74
C ALA A 241 -3.26 -15.23 -15.35
N GLU A 242 -3.91 -14.28 -14.64
CA GLU A 242 -4.02 -12.88 -15.07
C GLU A 242 -2.65 -12.21 -15.24
N LEU A 243 -1.78 -12.35 -14.22
CA LEU A 243 -0.44 -11.75 -14.24
C LEU A 243 0.38 -12.28 -15.41
N ARG A 244 0.38 -13.60 -15.66
CA ARG A 244 1.03 -14.18 -16.83
C ARG A 244 0.46 -13.68 -18.16
N ALA A 245 -0.85 -13.56 -18.27
CA ALA A 245 -1.52 -13.02 -19.46
C ALA A 245 -1.16 -11.55 -19.72
N ALA A 246 -0.87 -10.78 -18.66
CA ALA A 246 -0.39 -9.41 -18.72
C ALA A 246 1.13 -9.28 -19.02
N GLY A 247 1.87 -10.38 -19.12
CA GLY A 247 3.31 -10.40 -19.34
C GLY A 247 4.14 -10.10 -18.07
N LEU A 248 3.55 -10.36 -16.92
CA LEU A 248 4.15 -10.19 -15.60
C LEU A 248 4.66 -11.50 -15.01
#